data_9cec1262009a0ae8e9e5bee22e3b8607
#
_entry.id   9cec1262009a0ae8e9e5bee22e3b8607
#
_cell.length_a   1.000
_cell.length_b   1.000
_cell.length_c   1.000
_cell.angle_alpha   90.00
_cell.angle_beta   90.00
_cell.angle_gamma   90.00
#
_symmetry.space_group_name_H-M   'P 1'
#
loop_
_entity.id
_entity.type
_entity.pdbx_description
1 polymer ?
#
loop_
_entity_poly.entity_id
_entity_poly.type
_entity_poly.pdbx_seq_one_letter_code
_entity_poly.pdbx_strand_id
1 'polypeptide(L)'
;MPNFADLEKGTEIGSRQIPVTRADLVAYAGASGDFNPIHWNERFATEVGLPGVIAHGMFTMGSAVQLVTDWVGDAGAIVDYQTRFSKPVPVLDADGAASPASGGNVISVAGKVGALDADARTARIDLTVTAPDTEGKDQKVLMKAQALVSFGKKPQVIKGSHHFR
;
A
#
# COMPACT_ATOMS: atom_id res chain seq x y z
N MET A 1 -3.00 16.59 -8.29
CA MET A 1 -3.44 16.55 -6.88
C MET A 1 -4.91 16.90 -6.82
N PRO A 2 -5.76 16.12 -6.16
CA PRO A 2 -7.16 16.46 -5.95
C PRO A 2 -7.30 17.78 -5.17
N ASN A 3 -8.44 18.45 -5.33
CA ASN A 3 -8.70 19.66 -4.56
C ASN A 3 -9.19 19.28 -3.16
N PHE A 4 -8.53 19.78 -2.12
CA PHE A 4 -8.87 19.49 -0.72
C PHE A 4 -10.32 19.87 -0.36
N ALA A 5 -10.84 20.97 -0.96
CA ALA A 5 -12.19 21.44 -0.66
C ALA A 5 -13.30 20.50 -1.14
N ASP A 6 -12.98 19.61 -2.08
CA ASP A 6 -13.94 18.67 -2.66
C ASP A 6 -13.92 17.31 -1.94
N LEU A 7 -13.05 17.14 -0.93
CA LEU A 7 -12.92 15.90 -0.20
C LEU A 7 -13.90 15.83 0.97
N GLU A 8 -14.51 14.67 1.13
CA GLU A 8 -15.36 14.32 2.25
C GLU A 8 -14.92 12.99 2.88
N LYS A 9 -15.23 12.80 4.16
CA LYS A 9 -15.03 11.50 4.80
C LYS A 9 -15.86 10.45 4.07
N GLY A 10 -15.21 9.35 3.69
CA GLY A 10 -15.81 8.27 2.91
C GLY A 10 -15.59 8.39 1.40
N THR A 11 -15.07 9.51 0.89
CA THR A 11 -14.70 9.65 -0.54
C THR A 11 -13.74 8.51 -0.92
N GLU A 12 -14.13 7.70 -1.90
CA GLU A 12 -13.30 6.63 -2.42
C GLU A 12 -12.20 7.21 -3.33
N ILE A 13 -10.98 6.69 -3.15
CA ILE A 13 -9.84 7.09 -3.99
C ILE A 13 -9.52 6.08 -5.09
N GLY A 14 -10.25 4.97 -5.11
CA GLY A 14 -10.11 3.90 -6.08
C GLY A 14 -9.65 2.57 -5.47
N SER A 15 -9.34 1.64 -6.34
CA SER A 15 -8.84 0.31 -6.00
C SER A 15 -7.80 -0.17 -7.00
N ARG A 16 -6.98 -1.13 -6.58
CA ARG A 16 -5.94 -1.73 -7.42
C ARG A 16 -5.77 -3.20 -7.05
N GLN A 17 -5.46 -4.02 -8.05
CA GLN A 17 -4.95 -5.37 -7.87
C GLN A 17 -3.47 -5.40 -8.25
N ILE A 18 -2.66 -6.00 -7.39
CA ILE A 18 -1.21 -6.05 -7.50
C ILE A 18 -0.82 -7.53 -7.55
N PRO A 19 -0.55 -8.08 -8.75
CA PRO A 19 0.01 -9.41 -8.88
C PRO A 19 1.39 -9.45 -8.23
N VAL A 20 1.70 -10.53 -7.51
CA VAL A 20 3.01 -10.80 -6.94
C VAL A 20 3.44 -12.22 -7.26
N THR A 21 4.65 -12.37 -7.77
CA THR A 21 5.25 -13.65 -8.15
C THR A 21 6.50 -13.94 -7.31
N ARG A 22 6.98 -15.19 -7.35
CA ARG A 22 8.27 -15.54 -6.73
C ARG A 22 9.42 -14.72 -7.29
N ALA A 23 9.39 -14.40 -8.59
CA ALA A 23 10.40 -13.54 -9.22
C ALA A 23 10.41 -12.12 -8.63
N ASP A 24 9.24 -11.57 -8.31
CA ASP A 24 9.14 -10.27 -7.64
C ASP A 24 9.78 -10.30 -6.26
N LEU A 25 9.62 -11.39 -5.51
CA LEU A 25 10.24 -11.54 -4.18
C LEU A 25 11.76 -11.62 -4.27
N VAL A 26 12.30 -12.31 -5.28
CA VAL A 26 13.74 -12.37 -5.53
C VAL A 26 14.29 -10.98 -5.88
N ALA A 27 13.60 -10.27 -6.77
CA ALA A 27 13.97 -8.91 -7.15
C ALA A 27 13.92 -7.96 -5.94
N TYR A 28 12.88 -8.06 -5.12
CA TYR A 28 12.73 -7.23 -3.93
C TYR A 28 13.80 -7.55 -2.88
N ALA A 29 14.15 -8.82 -2.66
CA ALA A 29 15.23 -9.21 -1.77
C ALA A 29 16.56 -8.56 -2.20
N GLY A 30 16.84 -8.56 -3.50
CA GLY A 30 18.03 -7.91 -4.06
C GLY A 30 18.03 -6.38 -3.89
N ALA A 31 16.88 -5.75 -4.07
CA ALA A 31 16.73 -4.30 -3.96
C ALA A 31 16.72 -3.80 -2.50
N SER A 32 16.09 -4.54 -1.60
CA SER A 32 15.92 -4.17 -0.19
C SER A 32 17.07 -4.63 0.71
N GLY A 33 17.81 -5.65 0.30
CA GLY A 33 18.79 -6.34 1.15
C GLY A 33 18.16 -7.30 2.16
N ASP A 34 16.86 -7.53 2.10
CA ASP A 34 16.16 -8.50 2.95
C ASP A 34 16.16 -9.89 2.32
N PHE A 35 17.19 -10.67 2.64
CA PHE A 35 17.39 -12.03 2.16
C PHE A 35 16.87 -13.09 3.14
N ASN A 36 15.92 -12.75 4.01
CA ASN A 36 15.33 -13.75 4.92
C ASN A 36 14.78 -14.94 4.11
N PRO A 37 15.21 -16.18 4.39
CA PRO A 37 14.83 -17.34 3.59
C PRO A 37 13.34 -17.65 3.58
N ILE A 38 12.51 -17.07 4.45
CA ILE A 38 11.05 -17.21 4.39
C ILE A 38 10.45 -16.65 3.09
N HIS A 39 11.21 -15.81 2.37
CA HIS A 39 10.76 -15.14 1.16
C HIS A 39 11.23 -15.83 -0.14
N TRP A 40 12.03 -16.91 -0.04
CA TRP A 40 12.54 -17.59 -1.24
C TRP A 40 12.82 -19.10 -1.06
N ASN A 41 12.84 -19.61 0.18
CA ASN A 41 13.11 -21.02 0.45
C ASN A 41 11.86 -21.69 1.04
N GLU A 42 11.17 -22.47 0.22
CA GLU A 42 9.92 -23.15 0.59
C GLU A 42 10.09 -24.07 1.79
N ARG A 43 11.16 -24.90 1.78
CA ARG A 43 11.44 -25.83 2.89
C ARG A 43 11.62 -25.07 4.20
N PHE A 44 12.44 -24.02 4.20
CA PHE A 44 12.68 -23.22 5.39
C PHE A 44 11.39 -22.53 5.87
N ALA A 45 10.62 -21.96 4.97
CA ALA A 45 9.35 -21.29 5.31
C ALA A 45 8.39 -22.27 6.00
N THR A 46 8.25 -23.50 5.49
CA THR A 46 7.38 -24.52 6.10
C THR A 46 7.92 -25.05 7.42
N GLU A 47 9.24 -25.26 7.53
CA GLU A 47 9.88 -25.68 8.79
C GLU A 47 9.65 -24.69 9.94
N VAL A 48 9.56 -23.39 9.66
CA VAL A 48 9.27 -22.37 10.68
C VAL A 48 7.76 -22.09 10.88
N GLY A 49 6.90 -22.92 10.28
CA GLY A 49 5.45 -22.90 10.50
C GLY A 49 4.68 -21.93 9.60
N LEU A 50 5.28 -21.43 8.53
CA LEU A 50 4.59 -20.65 7.52
C LEU A 50 3.88 -21.55 6.48
N PRO A 51 2.87 -21.05 5.78
CA PRO A 51 2.14 -21.83 4.77
C PRO A 51 2.97 -22.13 3.49
N GLY A 52 4.18 -21.65 3.42
CA GLY A 52 5.10 -21.66 2.29
C GLY A 52 5.84 -20.34 2.21
N VAL A 53 6.46 -20.05 1.07
CA VAL A 53 7.08 -18.74 0.83
C VAL A 53 6.04 -17.64 0.88
N ILE A 54 6.38 -16.56 1.57
CA ILE A 54 5.51 -15.39 1.76
C ILE A 54 6.17 -14.13 1.23
N ALA A 55 5.35 -13.17 0.80
CA ALA A 55 5.84 -11.86 0.40
C ALA A 55 6.45 -11.10 1.60
N HIS A 56 7.46 -10.28 1.33
CA HIS A 56 7.98 -9.33 2.31
C HIS A 56 6.87 -8.40 2.78
N GLY A 57 6.73 -8.21 4.08
CA GLY A 57 5.73 -7.27 4.62
C GLY A 57 5.91 -5.86 4.07
N MET A 58 7.15 -5.39 3.98
CA MET A 58 7.47 -4.08 3.43
C MET A 58 7.18 -3.96 1.94
N PHE A 59 7.26 -5.04 1.16
CA PHE A 59 6.80 -5.07 -0.22
C PHE A 59 5.28 -4.82 -0.28
N THR A 60 4.51 -5.53 0.53
CA THR A 60 3.05 -5.37 0.61
C THR A 60 2.68 -3.96 1.04
N MET A 61 3.34 -3.43 2.06
CA MET A 61 3.13 -2.07 2.56
C MET A 61 3.42 -1.02 1.49
N GLY A 62 4.58 -1.10 0.84
CA GLY A 62 5.00 -0.15 -0.19
C GLY A 62 4.15 -0.23 -1.45
N SER A 63 3.75 -1.43 -1.87
CA SER A 63 2.87 -1.63 -3.02
C SER A 63 1.47 -1.07 -2.78
N ALA A 64 0.93 -1.23 -1.57
CA ALA A 64 -0.41 -0.74 -1.23
C ALA A 64 -0.49 0.80 -1.27
N VAL A 65 0.53 1.50 -0.78
CA VAL A 65 0.52 2.98 -0.73
C VAL A 65 0.63 3.63 -2.11
N GLN A 66 1.05 2.90 -3.13
CA GLN A 66 1.09 3.41 -4.52
C GLN A 66 -0.29 3.88 -5.00
N LEU A 67 -1.38 3.26 -4.51
CA LEU A 67 -2.73 3.75 -4.80
C LEU A 67 -2.91 5.20 -4.35
N VAL A 68 -2.40 5.55 -3.17
CA VAL A 68 -2.46 6.92 -2.63
C VAL A 68 -1.53 7.84 -3.42
N THR A 69 -0.31 7.40 -3.71
CA THR A 69 0.67 8.17 -4.50
C THR A 69 0.11 8.55 -5.87
N ASP A 70 -0.52 7.60 -6.56
CA ASP A 70 -1.11 7.83 -7.88
C ASP A 70 -2.33 8.75 -7.79
N TRP A 71 -3.17 8.58 -6.78
CA TRP A 71 -4.35 9.42 -6.57
C TRP A 71 -3.96 10.88 -6.28
N VAL A 72 -2.98 11.10 -5.41
CA VAL A 72 -2.55 12.45 -5.05
C VAL A 72 -1.66 13.08 -6.13
N GLY A 73 -0.95 12.26 -6.92
CA GLY A 73 -0.07 12.70 -7.99
C GLY A 73 1.26 13.30 -7.52
N ASP A 74 1.57 13.19 -6.24
CA ASP A 74 2.81 13.67 -5.62
C ASP A 74 3.17 12.78 -4.42
N ALA A 75 4.23 11.98 -4.56
CA ALA A 75 4.69 11.11 -3.48
C ALA A 75 5.16 11.90 -2.25
N GLY A 76 5.67 13.11 -2.44
CA GLY A 76 6.10 14.01 -1.35
C GLY A 76 4.96 14.56 -0.51
N ALA A 77 3.70 14.44 -0.98
CA ALA A 77 2.53 14.84 -0.21
C ALA A 77 2.17 13.83 0.90
N ILE A 78 2.66 12.58 0.85
CA ILE A 78 2.46 11.59 1.91
C ILE A 78 3.47 11.87 3.01
N VAL A 79 2.98 12.38 4.15
CA VAL A 79 3.84 12.84 5.27
C VAL A 79 3.92 11.82 6.40
N ASP A 80 3.03 10.84 6.45
CA ASP A 80 3.06 9.72 7.37
C ASP A 80 2.36 8.51 6.74
N TYR A 81 2.89 7.32 6.99
CA TYR A 81 2.25 6.07 6.58
C TYR A 81 2.54 4.98 7.58
N GLN A 82 1.48 4.40 8.12
CA GLN A 82 1.57 3.37 9.15
C GLN A 82 0.64 2.20 8.86
N THR A 83 1.04 1.01 9.31
CA THR A 83 0.23 -0.19 9.25
C THR A 83 0.68 -1.20 10.31
N ARG A 84 -0.14 -2.22 10.51
CA ARG A 84 0.20 -3.43 11.24
C ARG A 84 0.09 -4.62 10.30
N PHE A 85 1.15 -5.41 10.18
CA PHE A 85 1.12 -6.69 9.48
C PHE A 85 0.27 -7.68 10.28
N SER A 86 -0.76 -8.27 9.67
CA SER A 86 -1.72 -9.12 10.38
C SER A 86 -1.70 -10.57 9.91
N LYS A 87 -1.52 -10.80 8.63
CA LYS A 87 -1.48 -12.12 8.00
C LYS A 87 -0.41 -12.13 6.92
N PRO A 88 0.29 -13.29 6.71
CA PRO A 88 1.22 -13.43 5.60
C PRO A 88 0.48 -13.41 4.26
N VAL A 89 1.18 -12.99 3.23
CA VAL A 89 0.75 -13.14 1.83
C VAL A 89 1.51 -14.34 1.25
N PRO A 90 0.90 -15.52 1.15
CA PRO A 90 1.57 -16.66 0.53
C PRO A 90 1.75 -16.39 -0.96
N VAL A 91 2.92 -16.75 -1.50
CA VAL A 91 3.23 -16.59 -2.92
C VAL A 91 3.53 -17.98 -3.48
N LEU A 92 2.53 -18.54 -4.14
CA LEU A 92 2.61 -19.90 -4.67
C LEU A 92 3.66 -20.02 -5.76
N ASP A 93 4.32 -21.17 -5.83
CA ASP A 93 5.24 -21.47 -6.91
C ASP A 93 4.45 -21.68 -8.23
N ALA A 94 5.10 -21.41 -9.34
CA ALA A 94 4.53 -21.72 -10.65
C ALA A 94 4.60 -23.24 -10.88
N ASP A 95 3.49 -23.85 -11.23
CA ASP A 95 3.42 -25.28 -11.54
C ASP A 95 4.27 -25.60 -12.77
N GLY A 96 5.57 -25.88 -12.55
CA GLY A 96 6.48 -26.56 -13.48
C GLY A 96 6.59 -26.06 -14.92
N ALA A 97 5.76 -25.11 -15.32
CA ALA A 97 5.79 -24.49 -16.62
C ALA A 97 6.50 -23.13 -16.53
N ALA A 98 7.32 -22.84 -17.49
CA ALA A 98 8.10 -21.61 -17.62
C ALA A 98 7.21 -20.35 -17.87
N SER A 99 6.00 -20.32 -17.31
CA SER A 99 5.10 -19.17 -17.42
C SER A 99 5.00 -18.44 -16.09
N PRO A 100 5.41 -17.17 -16.02
CA PRO A 100 5.21 -16.31 -14.85
C PRO A 100 3.74 -16.14 -14.43
N ALA A 101 2.79 -16.60 -15.28
CA ALA A 101 1.36 -16.38 -15.09
C ALA A 101 0.64 -17.46 -14.26
N SER A 102 1.31 -18.58 -13.91
CA SER A 102 0.64 -19.75 -13.29
C SER A 102 0.84 -19.85 -11.77
N GLY A 103 1.61 -18.96 -11.16
CA GLY A 103 1.86 -18.95 -9.71
C GLY A 103 1.68 -17.56 -9.13
N GLY A 104 2.03 -17.41 -7.86
CA GLY A 104 1.98 -16.12 -7.20
C GLY A 104 0.75 -15.91 -6.33
N ASN A 105 0.38 -14.67 -6.18
CA ASN A 105 -0.82 -14.20 -5.48
C ASN A 105 -1.24 -12.85 -6.06
N VAL A 106 -2.38 -12.33 -5.60
CA VAL A 106 -2.86 -10.98 -5.95
C VAL A 106 -3.21 -10.24 -4.67
N ILE A 107 -2.54 -9.11 -4.44
CA ILE A 107 -2.85 -8.19 -3.35
C ILE A 107 -3.90 -7.22 -3.86
N SER A 108 -5.06 -7.16 -3.20
CA SER A 108 -6.14 -6.23 -3.52
C SER A 108 -6.10 -5.05 -2.55
N VAL A 109 -6.13 -3.85 -3.10
CA VAL A 109 -6.07 -2.59 -2.33
C VAL A 109 -7.25 -1.72 -2.71
N ALA A 110 -7.96 -1.22 -1.72
CA ALA A 110 -8.98 -0.18 -1.88
C ALA A 110 -8.73 0.93 -0.87
N GLY A 111 -8.97 2.17 -1.26
CA GLY A 111 -8.69 3.32 -0.42
C GLY A 111 -9.88 4.28 -0.33
N LYS A 112 -10.01 4.92 0.82
CA LYS A 112 -11.00 5.99 1.05
C LYS A 112 -10.49 7.03 2.04
N VAL A 113 -11.03 8.22 1.95
CA VAL A 113 -10.79 9.28 2.93
C VAL A 113 -11.41 8.87 4.28
N GLY A 114 -10.59 8.68 5.29
CA GLY A 114 -11.00 8.29 6.64
C GLY A 114 -11.24 9.47 7.57
N ALA A 115 -10.46 10.54 7.41
CA ALA A 115 -10.59 11.77 8.19
C ALA A 115 -9.97 12.96 7.42
N LEU A 116 -10.45 14.15 7.76
CA LEU A 116 -9.94 15.42 7.22
C LEU A 116 -9.64 16.37 8.38
N ASP A 117 -8.52 17.09 8.27
CA ASP A 117 -8.19 18.21 9.11
C ASP A 117 -8.13 19.47 8.22
N ALA A 118 -9.13 20.33 8.38
CA ALA A 118 -9.27 21.53 7.56
C ALA A 118 -8.23 22.62 7.91
N ASP A 119 -7.74 22.66 9.14
CA ASP A 119 -6.75 23.64 9.58
C ASP A 119 -5.33 23.24 9.15
N ALA A 120 -4.99 21.99 9.33
CA ALA A 120 -3.73 21.41 8.85
C ALA A 120 -3.75 21.17 7.33
N ARG A 121 -4.92 21.16 6.69
CA ARG A 121 -5.13 20.74 5.29
C ARG A 121 -4.55 19.37 5.01
N THR A 122 -4.89 18.41 5.86
CA THR A 122 -4.47 17.01 5.70
C THR A 122 -5.68 16.10 5.56
N ALA A 123 -5.49 15.03 4.80
CA ALA A 123 -6.44 13.92 4.69
C ALA A 123 -5.77 12.63 5.11
N ARG A 124 -6.38 11.89 6.03
CA ARG A 124 -5.99 10.51 6.31
C ARG A 124 -6.72 9.59 5.33
N ILE A 125 -5.95 8.82 4.61
CA ILE A 125 -6.46 7.80 3.70
C ILE A 125 -6.38 6.45 4.38
N ASP A 126 -7.51 5.79 4.53
CA ASP A 126 -7.62 4.43 5.08
C ASP A 126 -7.57 3.42 3.92
N LEU A 127 -6.62 2.50 3.95
CA LEU A 127 -6.47 1.43 2.98
C LEU A 127 -7.01 0.11 3.53
N THR A 128 -7.78 -0.57 2.72
CA THR A 128 -8.14 -1.98 2.92
C THR A 128 -7.26 -2.82 2.01
N VAL A 129 -6.45 -3.69 2.60
CA VAL A 129 -5.47 -4.51 1.88
C VAL A 129 -5.72 -5.97 2.19
N THR A 130 -6.09 -6.74 1.19
CA THR A 130 -6.40 -8.17 1.28
C THR A 130 -5.60 -8.99 0.29
N ALA A 131 -5.41 -10.24 0.60
CA ALA A 131 -4.89 -11.23 -0.34
C ALA A 131 -5.44 -12.62 0.02
N PRO A 132 -5.63 -13.52 -0.94
CA PRO A 132 -5.97 -14.91 -0.67
C PRO A 132 -4.93 -15.62 0.18
N ASP A 133 -5.38 -16.48 1.08
CA ASP A 133 -4.55 -17.48 1.73
C ASP A 133 -4.29 -18.69 0.80
N THR A 134 -3.64 -19.73 1.29
CA THR A 134 -3.33 -20.94 0.49
C THR A 134 -4.55 -21.75 0.07
N GLU A 135 -5.70 -21.51 0.69
CA GLU A 135 -6.98 -22.13 0.34
C GLU A 135 -7.83 -21.23 -0.60
N GLY A 136 -7.30 -20.06 -0.98
CA GLY A 136 -7.98 -19.10 -1.84
C GLY A 136 -8.97 -18.19 -1.11
N LYS A 137 -8.97 -18.20 0.22
CA LYS A 137 -9.84 -17.34 1.03
C LYS A 137 -9.19 -15.99 1.27
N ASP A 138 -9.90 -14.93 0.90
CA ASP A 138 -9.44 -13.56 1.15
C ASP A 138 -9.30 -13.25 2.64
N GLN A 139 -8.17 -12.68 2.99
CA GLN A 139 -7.86 -12.25 4.35
C GLN A 139 -7.23 -10.86 4.36
N LYS A 140 -7.49 -10.08 5.40
CA LYS A 140 -6.80 -8.81 5.60
C LYS A 140 -5.35 -9.06 5.98
N VAL A 141 -4.44 -8.56 5.17
CA VAL A 141 -2.99 -8.73 5.35
C VAL A 141 -2.34 -7.53 6.02
N LEU A 142 -2.94 -6.34 5.89
CA LEU A 142 -2.57 -5.13 6.61
C LEU A 142 -3.76 -4.62 7.43
N MET A 143 -3.51 -4.29 8.70
CA MET A 143 -4.47 -3.68 9.60
C MET A 143 -4.10 -2.22 9.86
N LYS A 144 -5.10 -1.34 9.90
CA LYS A 144 -4.88 0.11 10.11
C LYS A 144 -3.83 0.67 9.14
N ALA A 145 -3.91 0.28 7.87
CA ALA A 145 -3.08 0.87 6.83
C ALA A 145 -3.60 2.28 6.54
N GLN A 146 -2.86 3.28 6.99
CA GLN A 146 -3.29 4.67 7.00
C GLN A 146 -2.17 5.57 6.50
N ALA A 147 -2.45 6.31 5.44
CA ALA A 147 -1.55 7.32 4.89
C ALA A 147 -2.10 8.72 5.20
N LEU A 148 -1.24 9.60 5.71
CA LEU A 148 -1.57 11.01 5.91
C LEU A 148 -1.05 11.82 4.73
N VAL A 149 -1.95 12.47 4.01
CA VAL A 149 -1.64 13.30 2.85
C VAL A 149 -1.77 14.78 3.22
N SER A 150 -0.74 15.56 2.92
CA SER A 150 -0.73 17.01 3.09
C SER A 150 -1.05 17.71 1.77
N PHE A 151 -2.00 18.65 1.81
CA PHE A 151 -2.40 19.45 0.65
C PHE A 151 -1.77 20.86 0.66
N GLY A 152 -0.68 21.01 1.42
CA GLY A 152 0.01 22.29 1.59
C GLY A 152 -0.76 23.26 2.49
N LYS A 153 -0.13 24.40 2.80
CA LYS A 153 -0.76 25.44 3.62
C LYS A 153 -1.89 26.13 2.86
N LYS A 154 -2.94 26.57 3.59
CA LYS A 154 -3.97 27.45 2.99
C LYS A 154 -3.29 28.62 2.29
N PRO A 155 -3.71 28.99 1.07
CA PRO A 155 -3.25 30.22 0.44
C PRO A 155 -3.52 31.38 1.42
N GLN A 156 -2.48 32.10 1.81
CA GLN A 156 -2.68 33.32 2.57
C GLN A 156 -3.30 34.35 1.65
N VAL A 157 -4.53 34.77 1.97
CA VAL A 157 -5.13 35.96 1.32
C VAL A 157 -4.31 37.16 1.77
N ILE A 158 -3.41 37.61 0.92
CA ILE A 158 -2.74 38.90 1.13
C ILE A 158 -3.85 39.93 1.05
N LYS A 159 -4.33 40.43 2.18
CA LYS A 159 -5.18 41.63 2.21
C LYS A 159 -4.33 42.75 1.69
N GLY A 160 -4.51 43.08 0.41
CA GLY A 160 -3.90 44.26 -0.20
C GLY A 160 -4.36 45.49 0.57
N SER A 161 -3.45 46.09 1.31
CA SER A 161 -3.67 47.45 1.85
C SER A 161 -3.61 48.41 0.67
N HIS A 162 -4.76 48.74 0.09
CA HIS A 162 -4.86 49.88 -0.78
C HIS A 162 -4.74 51.13 0.07
N HIS A 163 -3.52 51.64 0.18
CA HIS A 163 -3.28 53.04 0.51
C HIS A 163 -2.97 53.75 -0.81
N PHE A 164 -4.02 54.20 -1.51
CA PHE A 164 -3.86 55.31 -2.43
C PHE A 164 -3.97 56.62 -1.62
N ARG A 165 -2.91 57.39 -1.59
CA ARG A 165 -2.96 58.83 -1.32
C ARG A 165 -2.99 59.57 -2.63
#